data_e39673a4101f24f5f157c79fa436b967
#
_entry.id   e39673a4101f24f5f157c79fa436b967
#
_cell.length_a   1.000
_cell.length_b   1.000
_cell.length_c   1.000
_cell.angle_alpha   90.00
_cell.angle_beta   90.00
_cell.angle_gamma   90.00
#
_symmetry.space_group_name_H-M   'P 1'
#
loop_
_entity.id
_entity.type
_entity.pdbx_description
1 polymer ?
#
loop_
_entity_poly.entity_id
_entity_poly.type
_entity_poly.pdbx_seq_one_letter_code
_entity_poly.pdbx_strand_id
1 'polypeptide(L)'
;MVLVLLFPTRGEIFPCACCSNLGERFDSEIDLDSRYVDIFEQLRFDSKAFLFLGEKDPESVTDIHTASVEYKIKVTWKKSRFVFEFQDLKNHSGTLTVELPKKISVFYVDDINSTPSNTQPLLYKEFRIMSKMIGTGIFAPVLKANQFITLILRGRGNLCHDTHDFIRWTLVIQGPKSNYHLFGTLIP
;
A
#
# COMPACT_ATOMS: atom_id res chain seq x y z
N MET A 1 -44.12 -37.06 21.97
CA MET A 1 -42.93 -37.08 21.07
C MET A 1 -42.52 -35.61 20.85
N VAL A 2 -41.51 -35.15 21.61
CA VAL A 2 -41.05 -33.75 21.56
C VAL A 2 -39.85 -33.73 20.62
N LEU A 3 -40.00 -32.99 19.53
CA LEU A 3 -38.92 -32.79 18.54
C LEU A 3 -38.02 -31.65 19.04
N VAL A 4 -36.84 -31.99 19.53
CA VAL A 4 -35.82 -31.00 19.90
C VAL A 4 -35.03 -30.61 18.64
N LEU A 5 -35.31 -29.43 18.11
CA LEU A 5 -34.54 -28.82 17.04
C LEU A 5 -33.20 -28.27 17.61
N LEU A 6 -32.14 -29.02 17.40
CA LEU A 6 -30.76 -28.54 17.63
C LEU A 6 -30.39 -27.57 16.51
N PHE A 7 -30.40 -26.28 16.82
CA PHE A 7 -29.77 -25.29 15.96
C PHE A 7 -28.25 -25.36 16.12
N PRO A 8 -27.50 -25.55 15.04
CA PRO A 8 -26.05 -25.44 15.13
C PRO A 8 -25.71 -23.99 15.42
N THR A 9 -25.13 -23.73 16.59
CA THR A 9 -24.48 -22.46 16.86
C THR A 9 -23.33 -22.32 15.86
N ARG A 10 -23.49 -21.46 14.85
CA ARG A 10 -22.38 -21.02 14.03
C ARG A 10 -21.40 -20.29 14.96
N GLY A 11 -20.36 -20.98 15.36
CA GLY A 11 -19.19 -20.33 15.94
C GLY A 11 -18.66 -19.36 14.91
N GLU A 12 -18.79 -18.08 15.15
CA GLU A 12 -18.11 -17.06 14.35
C GLU A 12 -16.61 -17.27 14.56
N ILE A 13 -15.96 -17.84 13.55
CA ILE A 13 -14.50 -17.94 13.49
C ILE A 13 -14.04 -16.51 13.21
N PHE A 14 -13.64 -15.78 14.26
CA PHE A 14 -12.97 -14.50 14.08
C PHE A 14 -11.58 -14.77 13.50
N PRO A 15 -11.31 -14.37 12.26
CA PRO A 15 -9.98 -14.52 11.70
C PRO A 15 -9.00 -13.66 12.49
N CYS A 16 -7.86 -14.22 12.87
CA CYS A 16 -6.81 -13.42 13.51
C CYS A 16 -6.31 -12.32 12.52
N ALA A 17 -5.75 -11.23 13.05
CA ALA A 17 -5.27 -10.10 12.23
C ALA A 17 -4.30 -10.50 11.12
N CYS A 18 -3.51 -11.56 11.34
CA CYS A 18 -2.58 -12.11 10.34
C CYS A 18 -3.24 -13.02 9.29
N CYS A 19 -4.48 -13.47 9.51
CA CYS A 19 -5.19 -14.40 8.62
C CYS A 19 -6.27 -13.71 7.77
N SER A 20 -6.48 -12.41 7.93
CA SER A 20 -7.49 -11.68 7.17
C SER A 20 -6.95 -11.26 5.82
N ASN A 21 -7.75 -11.47 4.80
CA ASN A 21 -7.48 -10.91 3.48
C ASN A 21 -7.55 -9.39 3.52
N LEU A 22 -6.58 -8.73 2.90
CA LEU A 22 -6.61 -7.28 2.71
C LEU A 22 -7.87 -6.95 1.90
N GLY A 23 -8.76 -6.14 2.45
CA GLY A 23 -10.01 -5.73 1.79
C GLY A 23 -11.30 -6.20 2.47
N GLU A 24 -11.25 -7.16 3.38
CA GLU A 24 -12.44 -7.65 4.12
C GLU A 24 -12.77 -6.84 5.37
N ARG A 25 -12.00 -5.79 5.70
CA ARG A 25 -12.12 -5.05 6.94
C ARG A 25 -12.18 -3.57 6.73
N PHE A 26 -12.81 -2.93 7.67
CA PHE A 26 -13.02 -1.51 7.91
C PHE A 26 -12.23 -0.56 7.00
N ASP A 27 -12.68 -0.41 5.76
CA ASP A 27 -12.25 0.69 4.92
C ASP A 27 -13.05 1.92 5.32
N SER A 28 -12.39 2.93 5.80
CA SER A 28 -12.94 4.26 6.00
C SER A 28 -12.28 5.24 5.04
N GLU A 29 -13.05 6.19 4.56
CA GLU A 29 -12.51 7.29 3.78
C GLU A 29 -12.36 8.50 4.69
N ILE A 30 -11.17 9.10 4.69
CA ILE A 30 -10.88 10.30 5.47
C ILE A 30 -10.46 11.45 4.57
N ASP A 31 -10.82 12.67 4.96
CA ASP A 31 -10.28 13.87 4.31
C ASP A 31 -8.79 14.01 4.65
N LEU A 32 -8.00 14.29 3.63
CA LEU A 32 -6.57 14.51 3.79
C LEU A 32 -6.32 15.92 4.31
N ASP A 33 -6.17 16.04 5.62
CA ASP A 33 -5.85 17.31 6.26
C ASP A 33 -4.33 17.59 6.31
N SER A 34 -3.95 18.78 6.78
CA SER A 34 -2.55 19.21 6.83
C SER A 34 -1.68 18.31 7.69
N ARG A 35 -2.21 17.72 8.76
CA ARG A 35 -1.45 16.81 9.66
C ARG A 35 -0.94 15.58 8.91
N TYR A 36 -1.78 14.97 8.07
CA TYR A 36 -1.35 13.84 7.25
C TYR A 36 -0.37 14.26 6.16
N VAL A 37 -0.56 15.44 5.57
CA VAL A 37 0.37 16.00 4.58
C VAL A 37 1.75 16.20 5.21
N ASP A 38 1.82 16.77 6.42
CA ASP A 38 3.06 16.99 7.16
C ASP A 38 3.77 15.67 7.50
N ILE A 39 3.02 14.62 7.88
CA ILE A 39 3.55 13.28 8.10
C ILE A 39 4.14 12.72 6.80
N PHE A 40 3.40 12.79 5.70
CA PHE A 40 3.84 12.23 4.41
C PHE A 40 5.06 12.95 3.85
N GLU A 41 5.21 14.25 4.05
CA GLU A 41 6.39 15.01 3.67
C GLU A 41 7.66 14.57 4.40
N GLN A 42 7.51 14.13 5.64
CA GLN A 42 8.62 13.70 6.49
C GLN A 42 9.02 12.24 6.29
N LEU A 43 8.23 11.44 5.56
CA LEU A 43 8.56 10.03 5.32
C LEU A 43 9.93 9.88 4.64
N ARG A 44 10.70 8.92 5.11
CA ARG A 44 12.00 8.55 4.53
C ARG A 44 11.90 7.15 3.95
N PHE A 45 12.21 7.03 2.68
CA PHE A 45 12.20 5.76 1.96
C PHE A 45 13.61 5.18 1.90
N ASP A 46 13.74 3.89 2.15
CA ASP A 46 15.01 3.20 1.88
C ASP A 46 15.34 3.29 0.38
N SER A 47 16.61 3.16 0.06
CA SER A 47 17.14 3.28 -1.31
C SER A 47 16.84 2.09 -2.22
N LYS A 48 16.13 1.08 -1.72
CA LYS A 48 15.82 -0.16 -2.44
C LYS A 48 14.33 -0.39 -2.60
N ALA A 49 13.96 -0.86 -3.78
CA ALA A 49 12.62 -1.39 -4.07
C ALA A 49 12.72 -2.75 -4.77
N PHE A 50 11.69 -3.57 -4.56
CA PHE A 50 11.58 -4.89 -5.14
C PHE A 50 10.29 -4.99 -5.97
N LEU A 51 10.38 -5.72 -7.09
CA LEU A 51 9.24 -6.02 -7.94
C LEU A 51 8.63 -7.36 -7.53
N PHE A 52 7.31 -7.38 -7.38
CA PHE A 52 6.53 -8.59 -7.13
C PHE A 52 5.48 -8.78 -8.24
N LEU A 53 5.49 -9.93 -8.84
CA LEU A 53 4.67 -10.33 -9.99
C LEU A 53 3.76 -11.53 -9.70
N GLY A 54 3.72 -11.99 -8.45
CA GLY A 54 3.14 -13.28 -8.12
C GLY A 54 4.00 -14.42 -8.64
N GLU A 55 3.39 -15.35 -9.36
CA GLU A 55 4.08 -16.52 -9.94
C GLU A 55 4.73 -16.24 -11.31
N LYS A 56 4.66 -15.01 -11.82
CA LYS A 56 5.18 -14.64 -13.13
C LYS A 56 6.63 -14.21 -13.05
N ASP A 57 7.40 -14.55 -14.08
CA ASP A 57 8.76 -14.05 -14.24
C ASP A 57 8.80 -12.56 -14.59
N PRO A 58 9.86 -11.83 -14.18
CA PRO A 58 10.04 -10.42 -14.54
C PRO A 58 9.99 -10.16 -16.05
N GLU A 59 10.45 -11.09 -16.86
CA GLU A 59 10.43 -11.01 -18.31
C GLU A 59 9.03 -11.05 -18.91
N SER A 60 8.05 -11.53 -18.16
CA SER A 60 6.64 -11.57 -18.58
C SER A 60 5.87 -10.27 -18.36
N VAL A 61 6.52 -9.25 -17.78
CA VAL A 61 5.89 -7.94 -17.53
C VAL A 61 5.88 -7.12 -18.81
N THR A 62 4.71 -6.93 -19.36
CA THR A 62 4.55 -6.18 -20.63
C THR A 62 4.57 -4.67 -20.49
N ASP A 63 4.43 -4.16 -19.26
CA ASP A 63 4.19 -2.75 -18.98
C ASP A 63 5.40 -2.01 -18.43
N ILE A 64 6.47 -2.72 -18.13
CA ILE A 64 7.77 -2.16 -17.78
C ILE A 64 8.71 -2.49 -18.94
N HIS A 65 9.33 -1.46 -19.52
CA HIS A 65 10.19 -1.66 -20.71
C HIS A 65 11.37 -2.60 -20.42
N THR A 66 11.93 -2.50 -19.22
CA THR A 66 12.96 -3.42 -18.70
C THR A 66 12.63 -3.71 -17.25
N ALA A 67 12.02 -4.88 -17.00
CA ALA A 67 11.71 -5.30 -15.65
C ALA A 67 12.96 -5.85 -14.94
N SER A 68 13.09 -5.52 -13.66
CA SER A 68 14.16 -6.02 -12.78
C SER A 68 13.52 -6.45 -11.44
N VAL A 69 14.11 -7.45 -10.81
CA VAL A 69 13.66 -7.90 -9.48
C VAL A 69 13.92 -6.83 -8.43
N GLU A 70 15.06 -6.11 -8.54
CA GLU A 70 15.49 -5.07 -7.62
C GLU A 70 15.75 -3.76 -8.37
N TYR A 71 15.41 -2.64 -7.73
CA TYR A 71 15.68 -1.29 -8.20
C TYR A 71 16.35 -0.48 -7.08
N LYS A 72 17.27 0.39 -7.46
CA LYS A 72 17.63 1.54 -6.63
C LYS A 72 16.51 2.58 -6.76
N ILE A 73 16.13 3.18 -5.64
CA ILE A 73 15.11 4.23 -5.66
C ILE A 73 15.58 5.50 -4.96
N LYS A 74 15.02 6.61 -5.42
CA LYS A 74 15.00 7.87 -4.70
C LYS A 74 13.58 8.39 -4.71
N VAL A 75 13.06 8.73 -3.54
CA VAL A 75 11.72 9.30 -3.42
C VAL A 75 11.84 10.76 -2.98
N THR A 76 11.13 11.63 -3.68
CA THR A 76 11.08 13.06 -3.37
C THR A 76 9.63 13.52 -3.24
N TRP A 77 9.40 14.37 -2.23
CA TRP A 77 8.13 15.04 -2.05
C TRP A 77 8.14 16.39 -2.78
N LYS A 78 7.14 16.65 -3.62
CA LYS A 78 6.99 17.92 -4.37
C LYS A 78 5.52 18.27 -4.52
N LYS A 79 5.10 19.40 -3.98
CA LYS A 79 3.77 19.97 -4.22
C LYS A 79 2.65 18.93 -4.05
N SER A 80 2.58 18.29 -2.90
CA SER A 80 1.58 17.27 -2.55
C SER A 80 1.59 16.03 -3.46
N ARG A 81 2.77 15.58 -3.86
CA ARG A 81 2.96 14.33 -4.60
C ARG A 81 4.27 13.65 -4.22
N PHE A 82 4.27 12.33 -4.27
CA PHE A 82 5.47 11.52 -4.21
C PHE A 82 5.99 11.26 -5.62
N VAL A 83 7.26 11.53 -5.84
CA VAL A 83 7.97 11.19 -7.09
C VAL A 83 8.97 10.11 -6.77
N PHE A 84 8.73 8.90 -7.25
CA PHE A 84 9.61 7.74 -7.14
C PHE A 84 10.47 7.67 -8.39
N GLU A 85 11.77 7.84 -8.23
CA GLU A 85 12.77 7.64 -9.28
C GLU A 85 13.34 6.22 -9.13
N PHE A 86 13.25 5.39 -10.16
CA PHE A 86 13.72 4.01 -10.17
C PHE A 86 14.90 3.87 -11.11
N GLN A 87 15.87 3.05 -10.74
CA GLN A 87 16.97 2.63 -11.57
C GLN A 87 17.18 1.11 -11.42
N ASP A 88 17.16 0.38 -12.52
CA ASP A 88 17.44 -1.06 -12.53
C ASP A 88 18.96 -1.35 -12.44
N LEU A 89 19.32 -2.64 -12.36
CA LEU A 89 20.71 -3.07 -12.27
C LEU A 89 21.51 -2.81 -13.57
N LYS A 90 20.83 -2.52 -14.69
CA LYS A 90 21.43 -2.16 -15.97
C LYS A 90 21.46 -0.65 -16.23
N ASN A 91 21.14 0.14 -15.20
CA ASN A 91 21.06 1.62 -15.24
C ASN A 91 19.92 2.19 -16.11
N HIS A 92 18.94 1.39 -16.52
CA HIS A 92 17.73 1.98 -17.09
C HIS A 92 16.92 2.65 -15.99
N SER A 93 16.31 3.78 -16.30
CA SER A 93 15.62 4.57 -15.30
C SER A 93 14.19 4.92 -15.72
N GLY A 94 13.37 5.25 -14.74
CA GLY A 94 12.02 5.74 -14.93
C GLY A 94 11.46 6.33 -13.65
N THR A 95 10.36 7.04 -13.77
CA THR A 95 9.67 7.64 -12.62
C THR A 95 8.24 7.17 -12.55
N LEU A 96 7.73 7.06 -11.33
CA LEU A 96 6.31 6.95 -11.00
C LEU A 96 5.93 8.08 -10.08
N THR A 97 4.81 8.73 -10.35
CA THR A 97 4.30 9.83 -9.52
C THR A 97 2.94 9.45 -8.94
N VAL A 98 2.80 9.65 -7.64
CA VAL A 98 1.55 9.50 -6.89
C VAL A 98 1.12 10.88 -6.42
N GLU A 99 0.01 11.38 -6.94
CA GLU A 99 -0.59 12.64 -6.51
C GLU A 99 -1.50 12.41 -5.31
N LEU A 100 -1.45 13.28 -4.31
CA LEU A 100 -2.36 13.19 -3.18
C LEU A 100 -3.78 13.62 -3.59
N PRO A 101 -4.78 12.76 -3.44
CA PRO A 101 -6.17 13.14 -3.59
C PRO A 101 -6.65 13.94 -2.38
N LYS A 102 -7.86 14.50 -2.46
CA LYS A 102 -8.49 15.18 -1.31
C LYS A 102 -8.87 14.21 -0.18
N LYS A 103 -9.12 12.96 -0.54
CA LYS A 103 -9.50 11.89 0.38
C LYS A 103 -8.66 10.66 0.14
N ILE A 104 -8.37 9.94 1.19
CA ILE A 104 -7.63 8.68 1.17
C ILE A 104 -8.42 7.60 1.88
N SER A 105 -8.23 6.35 1.47
CA SER A 105 -8.78 5.20 2.21
C SER A 105 -7.84 4.82 3.33
N VAL A 106 -8.41 4.52 4.48
CA VAL A 106 -7.71 4.00 5.65
C VAL A 106 -8.29 2.63 5.98
N PHE A 107 -7.41 1.65 6.04
CA PHE A 107 -7.73 0.32 6.53
C PHE A 107 -7.04 0.12 7.88
N TYR A 108 -7.74 -0.45 8.84
CA TYR A 108 -7.16 -0.76 10.14
C TYR A 108 -7.75 -2.03 10.75
N VAL A 109 -7.00 -2.62 11.66
CA VAL A 109 -7.40 -3.78 12.45
C VAL A 109 -7.20 -3.46 13.91
N ASP A 110 -8.29 -3.51 14.68
CA ASP A 110 -8.26 -3.32 16.14
C ASP A 110 -7.99 -4.64 16.86
N ASP A 111 -7.39 -4.56 18.04
CA ASP A 111 -7.35 -5.68 18.96
C ASP A 111 -8.69 -5.83 19.69
N ILE A 112 -9.53 -6.73 19.20
CA ILE A 112 -10.84 -7.02 19.78
C ILE A 112 -10.78 -7.73 21.14
N ASN A 113 -9.61 -8.24 21.54
CA ASN A 113 -9.41 -8.91 22.83
C ASN A 113 -8.96 -7.96 23.94
N SER A 114 -8.67 -6.70 23.61
CA SER A 114 -8.34 -5.72 24.62
C SER A 114 -9.63 -5.27 25.31
N THR A 115 -9.63 -5.25 26.66
CA THR A 115 -10.70 -4.62 27.46
C THR A 115 -10.91 -3.19 27.01
N PRO A 116 -12.16 -2.66 27.05
CA PRO A 116 -12.45 -1.31 26.60
C PRO A 116 -11.73 -0.28 27.47
N SER A 117 -10.49 -0.01 27.16
CA SER A 117 -9.76 1.17 27.60
C SER A 117 -9.66 2.08 26.40
N ASN A 118 -9.77 3.39 26.60
CA ASN A 118 -9.70 4.42 25.55
C ASN A 118 -8.37 4.44 24.77
N THR A 119 -7.53 3.42 24.90
CA THR A 119 -6.19 3.30 24.32
C THR A 119 -5.95 1.88 23.78
N GLN A 120 -6.88 1.34 23.01
CA GLN A 120 -6.65 0.04 22.34
C GLN A 120 -5.55 0.20 21.30
N PRO A 121 -4.49 -0.62 21.34
CA PRO A 121 -3.48 -0.59 20.30
C PRO A 121 -4.07 -1.08 18.98
N LEU A 122 -3.96 -0.27 17.93
CA LEU A 122 -4.21 -0.75 16.58
C LEU A 122 -3.17 -1.82 16.25
N LEU A 123 -3.61 -3.02 15.86
CA LEU A 123 -2.72 -4.08 15.45
C LEU A 123 -2.08 -3.81 14.10
N TYR A 124 -2.80 -3.10 13.24
CA TYR A 124 -2.39 -2.83 11.88
C TYR A 124 -3.14 -1.63 11.32
N LYS A 125 -2.47 -0.81 10.53
CA LYS A 125 -3.08 0.30 9.81
C LYS A 125 -2.42 0.50 8.45
N GLU A 126 -3.24 0.76 7.44
CA GLU A 126 -2.80 1.17 6.11
C GLU A 126 -3.43 2.51 5.73
N PHE A 127 -2.64 3.36 5.10
CA PHE A 127 -3.14 4.46 4.30
C PHE A 127 -3.00 4.10 2.83
N ARG A 128 -4.09 4.21 2.08
CA ARG A 128 -4.14 3.91 0.65
C ARG A 128 -4.39 5.19 -0.13
N ILE A 129 -3.41 5.62 -0.88
CA ILE A 129 -3.40 6.84 -1.68
C ILE A 129 -3.49 6.43 -3.14
N MET A 130 -4.68 6.54 -3.72
CA MET A 130 -4.91 6.17 -5.12
C MET A 130 -4.92 7.42 -6.00
N SER A 131 -4.17 7.36 -7.10
CA SER A 131 -4.16 8.40 -8.12
C SER A 131 -4.10 7.80 -9.52
N LYS A 132 -4.34 8.66 -10.52
CA LYS A 132 -4.03 8.32 -11.89
C LYS A 132 -2.52 8.11 -12.02
N MET A 133 -2.13 7.07 -12.74
CA MET A 133 -0.71 6.79 -12.94
C MET A 133 -0.06 7.83 -13.85
N ILE A 134 1.06 8.37 -13.37
CA ILE A 134 1.97 9.25 -14.13
C ILE A 134 3.35 8.58 -14.06
N GLY A 135 3.94 8.28 -15.21
CA GLY A 135 5.24 7.63 -15.25
C GLY A 135 6.09 8.09 -16.44
N THR A 136 7.38 7.82 -16.38
CA THR A 136 8.36 8.10 -17.45
C THR A 136 9.38 6.98 -17.58
N GLY A 137 10.21 7.02 -18.62
CA GLY A 137 11.31 6.08 -18.82
C GLY A 137 10.83 4.64 -18.94
N ILE A 138 11.34 3.73 -18.11
CA ILE A 138 10.96 2.30 -18.14
C ILE A 138 9.45 2.06 -17.91
N PHE A 139 8.75 3.01 -17.30
CA PHE A 139 7.30 2.95 -17.05
C PHE A 139 6.46 3.68 -18.13
N ALA A 140 7.08 4.24 -19.16
CA ALA A 140 6.37 4.95 -20.23
C ALA A 140 5.35 4.10 -21.01
N PRO A 141 5.55 2.80 -21.25
CA PRO A 141 4.56 1.95 -21.95
C PRO A 141 3.19 1.91 -21.28
N VAL A 142 3.16 2.11 -19.97
CA VAL A 142 1.96 2.04 -19.14
C VAL A 142 1.01 3.22 -19.36
N LEU A 143 1.53 4.38 -19.78
CA LEU A 143 0.78 5.62 -19.93
C LEU A 143 -0.30 5.57 -21.02
N LYS A 144 -0.26 4.59 -21.91
CA LYS A 144 -1.24 4.44 -23.01
C LYS A 144 -2.55 3.78 -22.59
N ALA A 145 -2.63 3.25 -21.38
CA ALA A 145 -3.83 2.64 -20.81
C ALA A 145 -4.32 3.47 -19.61
N ASN A 146 -5.64 3.48 -19.35
CA ASN A 146 -6.18 4.05 -18.11
C ASN A 146 -5.73 3.20 -16.93
N GLN A 147 -4.60 3.57 -16.34
CA GLN A 147 -4.02 2.86 -15.23
C GLN A 147 -4.00 3.71 -13.98
N PHE A 148 -4.17 3.05 -12.86
CA PHE A 148 -4.13 3.64 -11.53
C PHE A 148 -2.92 3.12 -10.78
N ILE A 149 -2.39 3.98 -9.94
CA ILE A 149 -1.35 3.66 -8.98
C ILE A 149 -1.91 3.91 -7.59
N THR A 150 -1.70 2.94 -6.70
CA THR A 150 -2.05 3.07 -5.29
C THR A 150 -0.79 2.95 -4.45
N LEU A 151 -0.43 4.01 -3.74
CA LEU A 151 0.59 3.95 -2.70
C LEU A 151 -0.07 3.49 -1.41
N ILE A 152 0.42 2.39 -0.87
CA ILE A 152 0.01 1.85 0.43
C ILE A 152 1.14 2.08 1.41
N LEU A 153 0.87 2.85 2.45
CA LEU A 153 1.77 3.07 3.58
C LEU A 153 1.27 2.24 4.76
N ARG A 154 2.15 1.41 5.33
CA ARG A 154 1.79 0.46 6.38
C ARG A 154 2.47 0.76 7.69
N GLY A 155 1.66 0.87 8.74
CA GLY A 155 2.09 0.85 10.13
C GLY A 155 1.71 -0.47 10.80
N ARG A 156 2.44 -0.88 11.82
CA ARG A 156 2.17 -2.11 12.58
C ARG A 156 2.20 -1.83 14.07
N GLY A 157 1.13 -2.24 14.75
CA GLY A 157 1.03 -2.18 16.21
C GLY A 157 1.05 -0.76 16.79
N ASN A 158 0.63 0.25 16.00
CA ASN A 158 0.71 1.64 16.38
C ASN A 158 -0.47 2.45 15.80
N LEU A 159 -0.60 3.66 16.25
CA LEU A 159 -1.69 4.55 15.86
C LEU A 159 -1.46 5.25 14.51
N CYS A 160 -0.28 5.12 13.91
CA CYS A 160 0.15 5.86 12.71
C CYS A 160 -0.06 7.38 12.85
N HIS A 161 0.42 7.92 13.95
CA HIS A 161 0.38 9.36 14.24
C HIS A 161 1.68 10.06 13.91
N ASP A 162 2.76 9.31 13.72
CA ASP A 162 4.11 9.77 13.49
C ASP A 162 4.73 9.07 12.29
N THR A 163 5.77 9.67 11.70
CA THR A 163 6.53 9.07 10.59
C THR A 163 7.19 7.74 10.96
N HIS A 164 7.62 7.59 12.21
CA HIS A 164 8.23 6.36 12.73
C HIS A 164 7.26 5.18 12.83
N ASP A 165 5.97 5.46 12.80
CA ASP A 165 4.93 4.44 12.81
C ASP A 165 4.82 3.68 11.50
N PHE A 166 5.27 4.28 10.41
CA PHE A 166 5.25 3.65 9.09
C PHE A 166 6.53 2.86 8.86
N ILE A 167 6.38 1.59 8.51
CA ILE A 167 7.51 0.65 8.35
C ILE A 167 7.69 0.13 6.93
N ARG A 168 6.62 0.13 6.11
CA ARG A 168 6.64 -0.40 4.75
C ARG A 168 5.78 0.42 3.82
N TRP A 169 6.13 0.38 2.55
CA TRP A 169 5.34 0.94 1.46
C TRP A 169 5.18 -0.08 0.33
N THR A 170 4.10 0.07 -0.43
CA THR A 170 3.86 -0.67 -1.66
C THR A 170 3.22 0.26 -2.68
N LEU A 171 3.72 0.22 -3.91
CA LEU A 171 3.02 0.77 -5.07
C LEU A 171 2.32 -0.38 -5.79
N VAL A 172 1.01 -0.32 -5.85
CA VAL A 172 0.17 -1.25 -6.61
C VAL A 172 -0.18 -0.59 -7.92
N ILE A 173 0.24 -1.20 -9.03
CA ILE A 173 -0.07 -0.74 -10.38
C ILE A 173 -1.13 -1.66 -10.96
N GLN A 174 -2.32 -1.12 -11.23
CA GLN A 174 -3.47 -1.86 -11.71
C GLN A 174 -4.09 -1.20 -12.94
N GLY A 175 -4.44 -2.02 -13.91
CA GLY A 175 -5.11 -1.59 -15.11
C GLY A 175 -5.31 -2.73 -16.11
N PRO A 176 -5.85 -2.46 -17.29
CA PRO A 176 -6.18 -3.49 -18.27
C PRO A 176 -5.00 -4.35 -18.73
N LYS A 177 -3.78 -3.84 -18.57
CA LYS A 177 -2.55 -4.50 -19.03
C LYS A 177 -1.51 -4.73 -17.93
N SER A 178 -1.70 -4.14 -16.73
CA SER A 178 -0.71 -4.17 -15.66
C SER A 178 -1.31 -4.67 -14.36
N ASN A 179 -0.61 -5.60 -13.75
CA ASN A 179 -0.91 -6.02 -12.38
C ASN A 179 0.41 -6.45 -11.72
N TYR A 180 1.12 -5.48 -11.17
CA TYR A 180 2.37 -5.74 -10.45
C TYR A 180 2.53 -4.78 -9.27
N HIS A 181 3.37 -5.17 -8.34
CA HIS A 181 3.65 -4.38 -7.15
C HIS A 181 5.14 -4.06 -7.06
N LEU A 182 5.44 -2.82 -6.68
CA LEU A 182 6.77 -2.40 -6.23
C LEU A 182 6.68 -2.12 -4.74
N PHE A 183 7.62 -2.60 -3.95
CA PHE A 183 7.57 -2.47 -2.51
C PHE A 183 8.95 -2.25 -1.88
N GLY A 184 8.95 -1.72 -0.67
CA GLY A 184 10.17 -1.49 0.10
C GLY A 184 9.87 -1.10 1.54
N THR A 185 10.91 -0.68 2.24
CA THR A 185 10.87 -0.25 3.64
C THR A 185 10.91 1.27 3.77
N LEU A 186 10.41 1.75 4.89
CA LEU A 186 10.57 3.12 5.35
C LEU A 186 11.63 3.14 6.44
N ILE A 187 12.39 4.22 6.49
CA ILE A 187 13.43 4.44 7.49
C ILE A 187 12.82 5.29 8.60
N PRO A 188 12.90 4.85 9.88
CA PRO A 188 12.41 5.60 11.03
C PRO A 188 13.05 6.97 11.17
#